data_ebe2d362d3149950614ee75081a9ba71
#
_entry.id   ebe2d362d3149950614ee75081a9ba71
#
_cell.length_a   1.000
_cell.length_b   1.000
_cell.length_c   1.000
_cell.angle_alpha   90.00
_cell.angle_beta   90.00
_cell.angle_gamma   90.00
#
_symmetry.space_group_name_H-M   'P 1'
#
loop_
_entity.id
_entity.type
_entity.pdbx_description
1 polymer ?
#
loop_
_entity_poly.entity_id
_entity_poly.type
_entity_poly.pdbx_seq_one_letter_code
_entity_poly.pdbx_strand_id
1 'polypeptide(L)'
;MDSQPDISMSQTLSIKMGFRFCCMSVQQNNDITGYLTNLIKSRHMDRRSFIKLSSLAGASVAVSTGLAGCTVSTSANSQPQTNATFTHGVASGDPLKDAVIIWTRAVPTANLGSGSGSKSGLAKADILWEMASDADFANVISSGIVEAKATHDFTVKVDVTGLSPANRYFYRFKSANNTSPVGETRTLPETDVSNVTFGIFSCSNYPAGFFTPYMEAAKDDNIDYVLHLGDYIYEYDGKGYATEHAKEIGRTYAPDNDTELYTLTDYRNRYALYRTDEGLLSLHQNKPFIVVWDDHEITNDTYKDGAENHQADEGDFYARRAAAVQAYYEWLPIRPPFGTERLEIYRQFTFGKLLDLYMLDTRVLARDKQLEYANYRDAETKAFDQARFMKDIGNPNRGLLGETQRNWLHSSMQQSQATWQVLGQQLLIGRMLFPVSIFNGVERKAIPAHVHKLANIKRKQMQGGALSEQEQALINTVMPYNLDAWDGYPVEREQVLMQLKSIGKPVIALAGDTHNAWHNKLTLKDGTEVGVELATPGVTSPGMEHYLSMGDEKAKTLADDLPLLIEDLQYCNLHQRGFMTLTVSQDSAKATWHYVDAILTKAGKVVKTHSFEIKA
;
A
#
# COMPACT_ATOMS: atom_id res chain seq x y z
N MET A 1 -33.61 -55.96 -2.98
CA MET A 1 -32.87 -56.75 -2.05
C MET A 1 -31.93 -55.72 -1.38
N ASP A 2 -32.39 -55.04 -0.39
CA ASP A 2 -32.28 -55.31 1.06
C ASP A 2 -30.86 -54.95 1.51
N SER A 3 -30.52 -54.13 2.47
CA SER A 3 -31.33 -53.47 3.55
C SER A 3 -30.39 -52.50 4.27
N GLN A 4 -30.91 -51.39 4.69
CA GLN A 4 -30.36 -50.63 5.85
C GLN A 4 -30.54 -51.45 7.15
N PRO A 5 -29.86 -51.13 8.26
CA PRO A 5 -30.52 -50.18 9.17
C PRO A 5 -29.57 -49.22 9.97
N ASP A 6 -30.25 -48.19 10.49
CA ASP A 6 -29.91 -47.26 11.57
C ASP A 6 -29.38 -47.91 12.86
N ILE A 7 -28.73 -47.11 13.71
CA ILE A 7 -28.98 -46.83 15.14
C ILE A 7 -27.82 -46.06 15.77
N SER A 8 -28.04 -44.85 16.12
CA SER A 8 -28.06 -44.00 17.32
C SER A 8 -27.12 -44.26 18.50
N MET A 9 -26.78 -43.12 19.13
CA MET A 9 -26.48 -42.81 20.53
C MET A 9 -25.05 -42.81 21.06
N SER A 10 -24.62 -41.58 21.32
CA SER A 10 -23.99 -41.05 22.57
C SER A 10 -23.02 -41.91 23.37
N GLN A 11 -21.83 -41.36 23.62
CA GLN A 11 -21.27 -41.30 24.98
C GLN A 11 -20.11 -40.29 25.10
N THR A 12 -20.28 -39.43 26.06
CA THR A 12 -19.31 -38.48 26.63
C THR A 12 -18.14 -39.22 27.28
N LEU A 13 -16.92 -38.80 27.03
CA LEU A 13 -15.80 -39.16 27.89
C LEU A 13 -14.97 -37.93 28.27
N SER A 14 -15.09 -37.54 29.55
CA SER A 14 -14.22 -36.60 30.23
C SER A 14 -12.83 -37.19 30.45
N ILE A 15 -11.78 -36.47 30.07
CA ILE A 15 -10.41 -36.75 30.55
C ILE A 15 -9.97 -35.56 31.40
N LYS A 16 -9.88 -35.83 32.74
CA LYS A 16 -9.20 -34.97 33.70
C LYS A 16 -7.69 -35.17 33.55
N MET A 17 -6.94 -34.12 33.29
CA MET A 17 -5.53 -34.07 33.60
C MET A 17 -5.26 -33.06 34.71
N GLY A 18 -4.76 -33.56 35.85
CA GLY A 18 -4.42 -32.78 37.00
C GLY A 18 -3.04 -32.12 36.84
N PHE A 19 -2.99 -30.85 37.19
CA PHE A 19 -1.71 -30.16 37.46
C PHE A 19 -1.51 -30.07 38.97
N ARG A 20 -0.38 -30.60 39.43
CA ARG A 20 0.11 -30.43 40.82
C ARG A 20 0.70 -29.03 40.95
N PHE A 21 0.15 -28.23 41.82
CA PHE A 21 0.76 -27.00 42.35
C PHE A 21 1.77 -27.37 43.45
N CYS A 22 2.98 -26.84 43.31
CA CYS A 22 3.94 -26.76 44.38
C CYS A 22 3.80 -25.39 45.05
N CYS A 23 3.27 -25.37 46.27
CA CYS A 23 3.17 -24.17 47.10
C CYS A 23 4.54 -23.81 47.68
N MET A 24 4.97 -22.57 47.50
CA MET A 24 5.82 -21.89 48.49
C MET A 24 5.20 -20.53 48.81
N SER A 25 4.95 -20.35 50.07
CA SER A 25 4.34 -19.22 50.73
C SER A 25 5.24 -17.99 50.74
N VAL A 26 4.70 -16.82 50.35
CA VAL A 26 5.11 -15.53 50.89
C VAL A 26 3.87 -14.73 51.21
N GLN A 27 3.74 -14.34 52.48
CA GLN A 27 2.67 -13.55 53.06
C GLN A 27 2.88 -12.06 52.83
N GLN A 28 1.76 -11.32 52.71
CA GLN A 28 1.54 -9.88 52.83
C GLN A 28 1.83 -8.97 51.59
N ASN A 29 0.74 -8.61 50.93
CA ASN A 29 0.17 -7.24 50.87
C ASN A 29 -1.12 -7.25 50.02
N ASN A 30 -2.22 -7.53 50.68
CA ASN A 30 -3.57 -7.40 50.13
C ASN A 30 -4.07 -5.99 50.42
N ASP A 31 -3.90 -5.02 49.50
CA ASP A 31 -4.76 -3.83 49.48
C ASP A 31 -4.69 -3.02 48.15
N ILE A 32 -3.73 -3.30 47.26
CA ILE A 32 -3.62 -2.56 46.00
C ILE A 32 -4.30 -3.27 44.83
N THR A 33 -4.40 -4.60 44.88
CA THR A 33 -4.99 -5.42 43.80
C THR A 33 -6.52 -5.30 43.73
N GLY A 34 -7.19 -5.06 44.87
CA GLY A 34 -8.62 -4.86 44.92
C GLY A 34 -9.10 -3.54 44.28
N TYR A 35 -8.27 -2.51 44.31
CA TYR A 35 -8.59 -1.21 43.71
C TYR A 35 -8.44 -1.20 42.19
N LEU A 36 -7.46 -1.91 41.68
CA LEU A 36 -7.20 -2.01 40.22
C LEU A 36 -8.24 -2.88 39.51
N THR A 37 -8.77 -3.91 40.15
CA THR A 37 -9.76 -4.81 39.52
C THR A 37 -11.14 -4.14 39.36
N ASN A 38 -11.46 -3.13 40.18
CA ASN A 38 -12.72 -2.39 40.06
C ASN A 38 -12.65 -1.22 39.05
N LEU A 39 -11.46 -0.74 38.71
CA LEU A 39 -11.26 0.29 37.69
C LEU A 39 -11.33 -0.24 36.24
N ILE A 40 -11.06 -1.53 36.04
CA ILE A 40 -11.11 -2.18 34.71
C ILE A 40 -12.57 -2.52 34.30
N LYS A 41 -13.53 -2.48 35.20
CA LYS A 41 -14.95 -2.80 34.91
C LYS A 41 -15.82 -1.59 34.53
N SER A 42 -15.33 -0.34 34.59
CA SER A 42 -16.08 0.82 34.12
C SER A 42 -15.60 1.24 32.72
N ARG A 43 -16.42 1.00 31.72
CA ARG A 43 -16.28 1.53 30.38
C ARG A 43 -16.37 3.07 30.45
N HIS A 44 -15.32 3.74 29.99
CA HIS A 44 -15.08 5.18 29.78
C HIS A 44 -14.03 5.77 30.73
N MET A 45 -12.77 5.67 30.27
CA MET A 45 -11.72 6.60 30.72
C MET A 45 -11.33 7.48 29.54
N ASP A 46 -11.44 8.81 29.69
CA ASP A 46 -11.01 9.75 28.68
C ASP A 46 -9.46 9.91 28.66
N ARG A 47 -8.91 10.37 27.54
CA ARG A 47 -7.46 10.56 27.36
C ARG A 47 -6.84 11.52 28.39
N ARG A 48 -7.58 12.45 28.99
CA ARG A 48 -7.07 13.40 29.99
C ARG A 48 -6.87 12.76 31.37
N SER A 49 -7.67 11.78 31.71
CA SER A 49 -7.53 11.03 32.96
C SER A 49 -6.32 10.10 32.94
N PHE A 50 -5.97 9.54 31.79
CA PHE A 50 -4.77 8.72 31.60
C PHE A 50 -3.47 9.54 31.73
N ILE A 51 -3.43 10.75 31.17
CA ILE A 51 -2.25 11.63 31.25
C ILE A 51 -2.02 12.16 32.67
N LYS A 52 -3.06 12.35 33.46
CA LYS A 52 -2.92 12.80 34.87
C LYS A 52 -2.45 11.69 35.82
N LEU A 53 -2.69 10.40 35.50
CA LEU A 53 -2.16 9.29 36.29
C LEU A 53 -0.68 9.01 36.01
N SER A 54 -0.17 9.31 34.82
CA SER A 54 1.23 9.09 34.47
C SER A 54 2.20 10.13 35.04
N SER A 55 1.71 11.28 35.54
CA SER A 55 2.55 12.34 36.14
C SER A 55 2.78 12.18 37.65
N LEU A 56 2.22 11.18 38.31
CA LEU A 56 2.33 10.98 39.76
C LEU A 56 3.11 9.72 40.19
N ALA A 57 3.64 8.93 39.27
CA ALA A 57 4.44 7.73 39.55
C ALA A 57 5.90 7.90 39.08
N GLY A 58 6.63 8.82 39.72
CA GLY A 58 8.08 8.82 39.70
C GLY A 58 8.63 7.79 40.69
N ALA A 59 8.66 6.51 40.30
CA ALA A 59 9.53 5.48 40.89
C ALA A 59 9.51 4.23 40.00
N SER A 60 10.69 3.88 39.52
CA SER A 60 11.04 2.76 38.67
C SER A 60 10.46 1.42 39.09
N VAL A 61 9.60 0.84 38.25
CA VAL A 61 9.41 -0.61 38.17
C VAL A 61 9.51 -1.00 36.69
N ALA A 62 10.60 -1.66 36.34
CA ALA A 62 10.77 -2.28 35.05
C ALA A 62 9.87 -3.52 34.95
N VAL A 63 8.74 -3.42 34.26
CA VAL A 63 7.96 -4.58 33.82
C VAL A 63 8.40 -4.89 32.39
N SER A 64 9.17 -5.98 32.25
CA SER A 64 9.54 -6.55 30.96
C SER A 64 8.33 -7.25 30.33
N THR A 65 7.54 -6.52 29.55
CA THR A 65 6.64 -7.11 28.57
C THR A 65 7.32 -6.99 27.21
N GLY A 66 7.53 -8.14 26.55
CA GLY A 66 8.29 -8.23 25.30
C GLY A 66 7.65 -7.46 24.15
N LEU A 67 8.01 -6.20 24.04
CA LEU A 67 7.81 -5.37 22.86
C LEU A 67 9.18 -5.25 22.21
N ALA A 68 9.33 -5.83 21.01
CA ALA A 68 10.51 -5.63 20.17
C ALA A 68 10.49 -4.21 19.56
N GLY A 69 10.54 -3.22 20.44
CA GLY A 69 10.98 -1.87 20.11
C GLY A 69 12.48 -1.81 20.37
N CYS A 70 13.27 -1.29 19.44
CA CYS A 70 14.69 -1.07 19.65
C CYS A 70 14.88 -0.19 20.89
N THR A 71 15.45 -0.75 21.97
CA THR A 71 15.85 0.03 23.16
C THR A 71 17.02 0.93 22.77
N VAL A 72 16.78 2.23 22.71
CA VAL A 72 17.83 3.22 22.56
C VAL A 72 18.58 3.35 23.88
N SER A 73 19.78 2.80 23.96
CA SER A 73 20.67 3.03 25.09
C SER A 73 21.39 4.35 24.88
N THR A 74 21.04 5.37 25.67
CA THR A 74 21.78 6.64 25.73
C THR A 74 23.06 6.46 26.57
N SER A 75 24.06 5.74 26.05
CA SER A 75 25.42 5.79 26.59
C SER A 75 26.27 6.66 25.66
N ALA A 76 26.56 7.88 26.13
CA ALA A 76 27.52 8.77 25.47
C ALA A 76 28.87 8.06 25.29
N ASN A 77 29.42 8.04 24.06
CA ASN A 77 30.77 7.62 23.65
C ASN A 77 31.09 6.17 23.35
N SER A 78 30.17 5.25 23.17
CA SER A 78 30.53 3.93 22.61
C SER A 78 30.48 3.97 21.07
N GLN A 79 31.65 3.89 20.42
CA GLN A 79 31.72 3.70 18.97
C GLN A 79 31.35 2.24 18.62
N PRO A 80 30.66 2.00 17.50
CA PRO A 80 30.38 0.64 17.03
C PRO A 80 31.68 -0.17 16.92
N GLN A 81 31.66 -1.42 17.39
CA GLN A 81 32.84 -2.31 17.33
C GLN A 81 32.76 -3.28 16.13
N THR A 82 31.55 -3.52 15.62
CA THR A 82 31.32 -4.42 14.49
C THR A 82 31.36 -3.64 13.18
N ASN A 83 32.09 -4.17 12.19
CA ASN A 83 32.09 -3.64 10.84
C ASN A 83 30.91 -4.22 10.05
N ALA A 84 30.10 -3.35 9.42
CA ALA A 84 28.95 -3.72 8.60
C ALA A 84 28.92 -2.94 7.27
N THR A 85 28.23 -3.45 6.28
CA THR A 85 28.00 -2.81 4.98
C THR A 85 26.54 -2.36 4.85
N PHE A 86 26.32 -1.30 4.07
CA PHE A 86 25.02 -0.66 3.83
C PHE A 86 24.60 -0.76 2.36
N THR A 87 24.62 -2.01 1.82
CA THR A 87 24.44 -2.26 0.38
C THR A 87 23.06 -1.88 -0.17
N HIS A 88 22.04 -1.76 0.69
CA HIS A 88 20.68 -1.37 0.31
C HIS A 88 20.37 0.10 0.62
N GLY A 89 21.42 0.91 0.79
CA GLY A 89 21.30 2.35 1.03
C GLY A 89 20.60 2.70 2.33
N VAL A 90 19.95 3.85 2.32
CA VAL A 90 19.17 4.38 3.43
C VAL A 90 17.77 4.77 2.95
N ALA A 91 16.81 4.88 3.87
CA ALA A 91 15.47 5.33 3.59
C ALA A 91 14.88 6.07 4.79
N SER A 92 13.92 6.95 4.55
CA SER A 92 13.12 7.54 5.61
C SER A 92 11.63 7.49 5.26
N GLY A 93 10.76 7.55 6.26
CA GLY A 93 9.32 7.50 6.01
C GLY A 93 8.48 7.75 7.24
N ASP A 94 7.17 7.67 7.04
CA ASP A 94 6.15 7.98 8.06
C ASP A 94 6.47 9.25 8.85
N PRO A 95 6.71 10.39 8.16
CA PRO A 95 7.01 11.64 8.81
C PRO A 95 5.84 12.09 9.68
N LEU A 96 6.16 12.60 10.86
CA LEU A 96 5.25 13.36 11.72
C LEU A 96 5.76 14.80 11.82
N LYS A 97 5.03 15.68 12.50
CA LYS A 97 5.47 17.06 12.70
C LYS A 97 6.78 17.16 13.51
N ASP A 98 7.05 16.18 14.35
CA ASP A 98 8.16 16.16 15.30
C ASP A 98 8.95 14.84 15.31
N ALA A 99 8.72 13.96 14.31
CA ALA A 99 9.39 12.68 14.22
C ALA A 99 9.45 12.15 12.77
N VAL A 100 10.39 11.24 12.51
CA VAL A 100 10.50 10.51 11.25
C VAL A 100 11.17 9.16 11.46
N ILE A 101 10.73 8.15 10.74
CA ILE A 101 11.44 6.86 10.67
C ILE A 101 12.64 7.00 9.74
N ILE A 102 13.82 6.59 10.21
CA ILE A 102 14.99 6.34 9.36
C ILE A 102 15.32 4.86 9.34
N TRP A 103 15.80 4.38 8.20
CA TRP A 103 15.99 2.96 7.90
C TRP A 103 17.31 2.69 7.17
N THR A 104 17.93 1.54 7.46
CA THR A 104 18.98 0.94 6.65
C THR A 104 19.01 -0.57 6.85
N ARG A 105 19.76 -1.30 6.00
CA ARG A 105 20.16 -2.70 6.24
C ARG A 105 21.66 -2.74 6.45
N ALA A 106 22.11 -3.16 7.64
CA ALA A 106 23.50 -3.15 8.05
C ALA A 106 24.02 -4.58 8.26
N VAL A 107 24.52 -5.21 7.18
CA VAL A 107 25.00 -6.60 7.21
C VAL A 107 26.43 -6.65 7.74
N PRO A 108 26.71 -7.39 8.85
CA PRO A 108 28.08 -7.55 9.34
C PRO A 108 28.99 -8.12 8.25
N THR A 109 30.19 -7.53 8.10
CA THR A 109 31.15 -7.93 7.04
C THR A 109 31.54 -9.40 7.14
N ALA A 110 31.60 -9.96 8.34
CA ALA A 110 31.83 -11.37 8.56
C ALA A 110 30.73 -12.29 7.98
N ASN A 111 29.57 -11.76 7.66
CA ASN A 111 28.43 -12.50 7.11
C ASN A 111 28.35 -12.41 5.57
N LEU A 112 29.21 -11.60 4.93
CA LEU A 112 29.23 -11.47 3.48
C LEU A 112 29.76 -12.75 2.83
N GLY A 113 29.04 -13.28 1.86
CA GLY A 113 29.37 -14.52 1.16
C GLY A 113 28.86 -15.81 1.82
N SER A 114 28.26 -15.73 2.99
CA SER A 114 27.47 -16.80 3.58
C SER A 114 26.00 -16.60 3.16
N GLY A 115 25.48 -17.52 2.34
CA GLY A 115 24.04 -17.54 2.02
C GLY A 115 23.18 -17.53 3.29
N SER A 116 21.93 -17.15 3.18
CA SER A 116 20.98 -17.09 4.31
C SER A 116 20.96 -18.46 5.03
N GLY A 117 21.67 -18.57 6.16
CA GLY A 117 21.76 -19.84 6.89
C GLY A 117 23.16 -20.25 7.37
N SER A 118 24.22 -19.46 7.10
CA SER A 118 25.57 -19.79 7.60
C SER A 118 25.64 -19.69 9.13
N LYS A 119 25.94 -20.82 9.78
CA LYS A 119 26.08 -20.93 11.25
C LYS A 119 27.32 -20.21 11.82
N SER A 120 28.15 -19.58 10.99
CA SER A 120 29.40 -18.93 11.39
C SER A 120 29.38 -17.41 11.41
N GLY A 121 28.26 -16.78 11.02
CA GLY A 121 28.11 -15.32 11.00
C GLY A 121 27.77 -14.69 12.35
N LEU A 122 27.95 -13.38 12.47
CA LEU A 122 27.53 -12.62 13.65
C LEU A 122 25.99 -12.51 13.66
N ALA A 123 25.39 -12.74 14.83
CA ALA A 123 23.94 -12.65 15.01
C ALA A 123 23.43 -11.19 15.06
N LYS A 124 24.31 -10.23 15.34
CA LYS A 124 23.99 -8.80 15.47
C LYS A 124 25.22 -7.91 15.22
N ALA A 125 24.94 -6.64 14.93
CA ALA A 125 25.92 -5.56 14.90
C ALA A 125 25.35 -4.30 15.55
N ASP A 126 26.16 -3.58 16.31
CA ASP A 126 25.81 -2.25 16.82
C ASP A 126 26.05 -1.20 15.73
N ILE A 127 25.08 -0.36 15.49
CA ILE A 127 25.10 0.68 14.45
C ILE A 127 24.79 2.02 15.09
N LEU A 128 25.71 2.98 14.92
CA LEU A 128 25.46 4.38 15.28
C LEU A 128 24.60 5.04 14.19
N TRP A 129 23.55 5.70 14.57
CA TRP A 129 22.79 6.59 13.70
C TRP A 129 22.98 8.04 14.13
N GLU A 130 22.97 8.94 13.16
CA GLU A 130 23.09 10.38 13.37
C GLU A 130 22.05 11.11 12.52
N MET A 131 21.42 12.14 13.12
CA MET A 131 20.52 13.09 12.45
C MET A 131 21.13 14.49 12.60
N ALA A 132 21.21 15.24 11.50
CA ALA A 132 21.79 16.58 11.45
C ALA A 132 20.87 17.57 10.72
N SER A 133 21.05 18.86 10.99
CA SER A 133 20.38 19.95 10.27
C SER A 133 21.09 20.32 8.95
N ASP A 134 22.28 19.78 8.70
CA ASP A 134 23.10 20.05 7.52
C ASP A 134 23.72 18.76 6.95
N ALA A 135 23.99 18.74 5.65
CA ALA A 135 24.49 17.58 4.93
C ALA A 135 25.93 17.17 5.31
N ASP A 136 26.71 18.10 5.84
CA ASP A 136 28.10 17.88 6.26
C ASP A 136 28.20 17.35 7.69
N PHE A 137 27.06 17.26 8.40
CA PHE A 137 26.99 16.83 9.82
C PHE A 137 27.84 17.70 10.76
N ALA A 138 27.96 18.98 10.45
CA ALA A 138 28.59 19.96 11.37
C ALA A 138 27.72 20.19 12.61
N ASN A 139 26.40 20.06 12.46
CA ASN A 139 25.42 20.23 13.53
C ASN A 139 24.54 18.98 13.67
N VAL A 140 25.06 17.95 14.36
CA VAL A 140 24.33 16.76 14.74
C VAL A 140 23.35 17.10 15.86
N ILE A 141 22.05 16.93 15.62
CA ILE A 141 20.96 17.28 16.55
C ILE A 141 20.47 16.08 17.38
N SER A 142 20.65 14.86 16.87
CA SER A 142 20.30 13.62 17.57
C SER A 142 21.16 12.46 17.08
N SER A 143 21.47 11.52 17.96
CA SER A 143 22.21 10.31 17.63
C SER A 143 21.96 9.22 18.65
N GLY A 144 22.26 7.98 18.30
CA GLY A 144 22.14 6.84 19.21
C GLY A 144 22.68 5.54 18.60
N ILE A 145 22.72 4.49 19.39
CA ILE A 145 23.11 3.13 18.96
C ILE A 145 21.87 2.26 18.83
N VAL A 146 21.82 1.48 17.76
CA VAL A 146 20.77 0.48 17.49
C VAL A 146 21.40 -0.83 17.04
N GLU A 147 20.80 -1.96 17.40
CA GLU A 147 21.26 -3.29 16.99
C GLU A 147 20.63 -3.71 15.65
N ALA A 148 21.45 -3.99 14.64
CA ALA A 148 21.06 -4.73 13.45
C ALA A 148 21.12 -6.23 13.75
N LYS A 149 19.99 -6.94 13.68
CA LYS A 149 19.86 -8.36 14.10
C LYS A 149 19.56 -9.27 12.92
N ALA A 150 20.20 -10.46 12.89
CA ALA A 150 19.92 -11.49 11.89
C ALA A 150 18.44 -11.93 11.89
N THR A 151 17.79 -11.91 13.05
CA THR A 151 16.35 -12.23 13.19
C THR A 151 15.43 -11.27 12.42
N HIS A 152 15.91 -10.06 12.09
CA HIS A 152 15.23 -9.04 11.28
C HIS A 152 15.99 -8.73 10.00
N ASP A 153 16.70 -9.72 9.45
CA ASP A 153 17.50 -9.58 8.22
C ASP A 153 18.50 -8.42 8.24
N PHE A 154 19.01 -8.10 9.43
CA PHE A 154 19.90 -6.95 9.68
C PHE A 154 19.31 -5.57 9.29
N THR A 155 18.01 -5.47 9.10
CA THR A 155 17.35 -4.18 8.92
C THR A 155 17.33 -3.41 10.25
N VAL A 156 17.52 -2.10 10.14
CA VAL A 156 17.52 -1.16 11.26
C VAL A 156 16.45 -0.12 11.01
N LYS A 157 15.67 0.17 12.02
CA LYS A 157 14.64 1.19 11.98
C LYS A 157 14.67 2.00 13.27
N VAL A 158 14.76 3.32 13.15
CA VAL A 158 14.80 4.24 14.28
C VAL A 158 13.70 5.28 14.10
N ASP A 159 12.85 5.44 15.09
CA ASP A 159 11.91 6.58 15.17
C ASP A 159 12.61 7.76 15.83
N VAL A 160 13.09 8.69 15.02
CA VAL A 160 13.78 9.89 15.49
C VAL A 160 12.74 10.92 15.88
N THR A 161 12.67 11.25 17.17
CA THR A 161 11.69 12.16 17.77
C THR A 161 12.34 13.48 18.23
N GLY A 162 11.51 14.48 18.57
CA GLY A 162 11.96 15.78 19.06
C GLY A 162 12.49 16.71 17.95
N LEU A 163 12.08 16.44 16.72
CA LEU A 163 12.39 17.27 15.56
C LEU A 163 11.46 18.49 15.49
N SER A 164 11.87 19.55 14.78
CA SER A 164 11.02 20.71 14.52
C SER A 164 10.14 20.48 13.29
N PRO A 165 8.89 21.00 13.27
CA PRO A 165 7.98 20.86 12.13
C PRO A 165 8.49 21.57 10.87
N ALA A 166 8.08 21.06 9.68
CA ALA A 166 8.38 21.62 8.36
C ALA A 166 9.88 21.80 8.06
N ASN A 167 10.75 21.03 8.71
CA ASN A 167 12.19 21.13 8.54
C ASN A 167 12.76 19.96 7.74
N ARG A 168 13.82 20.26 7.01
CA ARG A 168 14.65 19.33 6.28
C ARG A 168 15.78 18.86 7.17
N TYR A 169 16.09 17.57 7.13
CA TYR A 169 17.13 16.93 7.93
C TYR A 169 17.94 15.97 7.09
N PHE A 170 19.17 15.68 7.56
CA PHE A 170 20.09 14.73 6.97
C PHE A 170 20.42 13.64 7.99
N TYR A 171 20.52 12.41 7.53
CA TYR A 171 20.79 11.27 8.40
C TYR A 171 21.77 10.29 7.77
N ARG A 172 22.49 9.57 8.63
CA ARG A 172 23.40 8.50 8.21
C ARG A 172 23.54 7.45 9.30
N PHE A 173 24.07 6.30 8.88
CA PHE A 173 24.41 5.20 9.77
C PHE A 173 25.89 4.90 9.69
N LYS A 174 26.51 4.51 10.81
CA LYS A 174 27.92 4.19 10.91
C LYS A 174 28.12 2.85 11.61
N SER A 175 29.01 2.03 11.08
CA SER A 175 29.62 0.88 11.74
C SER A 175 31.06 1.19 12.15
N ALA A 176 31.84 0.21 12.62
CA ALA A 176 33.21 0.47 13.06
C ALA A 176 34.07 1.22 12.00
N ASN A 177 33.98 0.80 10.72
CA ASN A 177 34.82 1.34 9.65
C ASN A 177 34.06 1.85 8.41
N ASN A 178 32.73 1.69 8.37
CA ASN A 178 31.93 2.07 7.22
C ASN A 178 30.85 3.08 7.62
N THR A 179 30.53 3.96 6.69
CA THR A 179 29.42 4.92 6.79
C THR A 179 28.47 4.67 5.62
N SER A 180 27.18 4.73 5.86
CA SER A 180 26.15 4.67 4.82
C SER A 180 26.20 5.92 3.93
N PRO A 181 25.52 5.92 2.78
CA PRO A 181 25.14 7.17 2.13
C PRO A 181 24.43 8.11 3.09
N VAL A 182 24.54 9.42 2.84
CA VAL A 182 23.74 10.43 3.55
C VAL A 182 22.33 10.43 2.97
N GLY A 183 21.35 10.24 3.82
CA GLY A 183 19.94 10.36 3.46
C GLY A 183 19.40 11.73 3.78
N GLU A 184 18.39 12.16 3.05
CA GLU A 184 17.64 13.38 3.30
C GLU A 184 16.21 13.04 3.72
N THR A 185 15.63 13.81 4.62
CA THR A 185 14.26 13.64 5.08
C THR A 185 13.62 14.96 5.48
N ARG A 186 12.32 14.93 5.74
CA ARG A 186 11.55 16.12 6.12
C ARG A 186 10.43 15.74 7.09
N THR A 187 10.19 16.59 8.09
CA THR A 187 9.03 16.50 8.99
C THR A 187 7.80 17.18 8.37
N LEU A 188 6.61 16.77 8.84
CA LEU A 188 5.35 17.42 8.43
C LEU A 188 5.24 18.84 8.98
N PRO A 189 4.54 19.74 8.29
CA PRO A 189 4.21 21.05 8.83
C PRO A 189 3.17 20.95 9.96
N GLU A 190 3.30 21.81 10.98
CA GLU A 190 2.28 22.00 12.02
C GLU A 190 1.35 23.18 11.72
N THR A 191 1.86 24.16 11.00
CA THR A 191 1.15 25.37 10.61
C THR A 191 0.91 25.40 9.10
N ASP A 192 0.28 26.44 8.61
CA ASP A 192 0.00 26.61 7.20
C ASP A 192 1.29 26.71 6.37
N VAL A 193 1.30 26.01 5.25
CA VAL A 193 2.34 26.06 4.23
C VAL A 193 1.72 26.51 2.91
N SER A 194 2.54 27.08 2.02
CA SER A 194 2.06 27.56 0.71
C SER A 194 1.59 26.44 -0.19
N ASN A 195 2.33 25.35 -0.20
CA ASN A 195 2.01 24.14 -0.96
C ASN A 195 2.76 22.93 -0.40
N VAL A 196 2.29 21.75 -0.80
CA VAL A 196 2.97 20.46 -0.60
C VAL A 196 2.89 19.69 -1.92
N THR A 197 4.00 19.07 -2.33
CA THR A 197 4.07 18.27 -3.55
C THR A 197 4.40 16.81 -3.21
N PHE A 198 3.56 15.91 -3.67
CA PHE A 198 3.76 14.47 -3.58
C PHE A 198 4.22 13.90 -4.91
N GLY A 199 5.20 12.98 -4.88
CA GLY A 199 5.44 12.01 -5.95
C GLY A 199 4.67 10.73 -5.66
N ILE A 200 3.84 10.25 -6.58
CA ILE A 200 2.88 9.16 -6.36
C ILE A 200 3.22 8.01 -7.29
N PHE A 201 3.34 6.81 -6.72
CA PHE A 201 3.82 5.61 -7.39
C PHE A 201 3.01 4.39 -6.99
N SER A 202 2.98 3.40 -7.89
CA SER A 202 2.53 2.04 -7.63
C SER A 202 3.12 1.06 -8.67
N CYS A 203 3.00 -0.23 -8.45
CA CYS A 203 3.16 -1.28 -9.45
C CYS A 203 4.55 -1.32 -10.07
N SER A 204 5.56 -1.56 -9.23
CA SER A 204 6.97 -1.64 -9.62
C SER A 204 7.44 -3.09 -9.76
N ASN A 205 7.18 -3.72 -10.93
CA ASN A 205 7.61 -5.08 -11.19
C ASN A 205 9.07 -5.12 -11.69
N TYR A 206 9.97 -5.75 -10.92
CA TYR A 206 11.41 -5.77 -11.18
C TYR A 206 11.78 -6.40 -12.54
N PRO A 207 11.26 -7.58 -12.93
CA PRO A 207 11.61 -8.20 -14.21
C PRO A 207 11.03 -7.46 -15.43
N ALA A 208 10.01 -6.63 -15.26
CA ALA A 208 9.35 -5.92 -16.35
C ALA A 208 10.19 -4.74 -16.92
N GLY A 209 11.15 -4.20 -16.14
CA GLY A 209 11.96 -3.09 -16.61
C GLY A 209 12.76 -2.38 -15.52
N PHE A 210 13.60 -1.43 -15.91
CA PHE A 210 14.30 -0.54 -14.98
C PHE A 210 13.34 0.47 -14.38
N PHE A 211 13.54 0.80 -13.10
CA PHE A 211 12.68 1.75 -12.39
C PHE A 211 12.99 3.21 -12.76
N THR A 212 12.98 3.49 -14.07
CA THR A 212 13.18 4.82 -14.63
C THR A 212 12.29 5.89 -14.00
N PRO A 213 10.98 5.64 -13.71
CA PRO A 213 10.13 6.63 -13.05
C PRO A 213 10.66 7.07 -11.68
N TYR A 214 11.21 6.16 -10.87
CA TYR A 214 11.82 6.53 -9.58
C TYR A 214 13.08 7.38 -9.77
N MET A 215 13.93 7.04 -10.76
CA MET A 215 15.15 7.81 -11.06
C MET A 215 14.81 9.23 -11.51
N GLU A 216 13.78 9.40 -12.32
CA GLU A 216 13.36 10.72 -12.81
C GLU A 216 12.76 11.57 -11.68
N ALA A 217 11.94 10.96 -10.82
CA ALA A 217 11.36 11.64 -9.67
C ALA A 217 12.42 12.01 -8.60
N ALA A 218 13.47 11.19 -8.45
CA ALA A 218 14.56 11.48 -7.52
C ALA A 218 15.35 12.76 -7.89
N LYS A 219 15.27 13.20 -9.15
CA LYS A 219 15.87 14.43 -9.67
C LYS A 219 15.00 15.67 -9.50
N ASP A 220 13.73 15.49 -9.14
CA ASP A 220 12.79 16.60 -8.96
C ASP A 220 12.83 17.13 -7.53
N ASP A 221 13.46 18.28 -7.34
CA ASP A 221 13.60 18.94 -6.04
C ASP A 221 12.25 19.49 -5.51
N ASN A 222 11.22 19.60 -6.37
CA ASN A 222 9.90 20.07 -5.95
C ASN A 222 9.09 18.99 -5.21
N ILE A 223 9.43 17.71 -5.36
CA ILE A 223 8.78 16.64 -4.61
C ILE A 223 9.20 16.69 -3.14
N ASP A 224 8.24 16.90 -2.25
CA ASP A 224 8.46 16.94 -0.81
C ASP A 224 8.40 15.55 -0.17
N TYR A 225 7.43 14.73 -0.57
CA TYR A 225 7.12 13.41 -0.02
C TYR A 225 6.77 12.43 -1.14
N VAL A 226 7.04 11.16 -0.91
CA VAL A 226 6.66 10.08 -1.82
C VAL A 226 5.48 9.31 -1.21
N LEU A 227 4.42 9.12 -2.00
CA LEU A 227 3.33 8.19 -1.71
C LEU A 227 3.53 6.93 -2.56
N HIS A 228 3.56 5.76 -1.93
CA HIS A 228 3.57 4.49 -2.64
C HIS A 228 2.29 3.72 -2.30
N LEU A 229 1.47 3.46 -3.32
CA LEU A 229 0.11 2.96 -3.18
C LEU A 229 0.01 1.44 -3.33
N GLY A 230 1.12 0.73 -3.12
CA GLY A 230 1.17 -0.73 -3.18
C GLY A 230 1.84 -1.28 -4.43
N ASP A 231 1.98 -2.59 -4.50
CA ASP A 231 2.75 -3.31 -5.51
C ASP A 231 4.22 -2.84 -5.56
N TYR A 232 4.80 -2.68 -4.38
CA TYR A 232 6.22 -2.35 -4.27
C TYR A 232 7.10 -3.53 -4.68
N ILE A 233 6.65 -4.76 -4.41
CA ILE A 233 7.22 -6.02 -4.90
C ILE A 233 6.13 -6.85 -5.58
N TYR A 234 6.54 -7.92 -6.29
CA TYR A 234 5.65 -8.93 -6.86
C TYR A 234 6.09 -10.32 -6.41
N GLU A 235 5.12 -11.18 -6.07
CA GLU A 235 5.35 -12.51 -5.50
C GLU A 235 5.67 -13.58 -6.53
N TYR A 236 5.41 -13.35 -7.81
CA TYR A 236 5.55 -14.36 -8.88
C TYR A 236 6.99 -14.89 -9.04
N ASP A 237 7.11 -16.07 -9.64
CA ASP A 237 8.38 -16.65 -10.07
C ASP A 237 8.96 -15.96 -11.32
N GLY A 238 10.16 -16.35 -11.74
CA GLY A 238 10.83 -15.75 -12.89
C GLY A 238 10.28 -16.15 -14.26
N LYS A 239 9.19 -16.91 -14.30
CA LYS A 239 8.43 -17.25 -15.51
C LYS A 239 7.00 -16.69 -15.43
N GLY A 240 6.66 -16.04 -14.34
CA GLY A 240 5.37 -15.46 -14.09
C GLY A 240 5.14 -14.16 -14.84
N TYR A 241 4.39 -13.27 -14.21
CA TYR A 241 3.89 -12.03 -14.80
C TYR A 241 5.00 -11.06 -15.25
N ALA A 242 4.93 -10.61 -16.51
CA ALA A 242 5.75 -9.56 -17.12
C ALA A 242 7.27 -9.82 -17.09
N THR A 243 7.68 -11.07 -17.38
CA THR A 243 9.09 -11.51 -17.41
C THR A 243 9.69 -11.62 -18.82
N GLU A 244 8.95 -11.24 -19.87
CA GLU A 244 9.28 -11.48 -21.27
C GLU A 244 10.66 -10.91 -21.67
N HIS A 245 11.04 -9.76 -21.12
CA HIS A 245 12.30 -9.08 -21.40
C HIS A 245 13.34 -9.23 -20.28
N ALA A 246 13.01 -9.88 -19.17
CA ALA A 246 13.85 -9.93 -17.98
C ALA A 246 15.28 -10.43 -18.25
N LYS A 247 15.43 -11.48 -19.05
CA LYS A 247 16.74 -12.05 -19.42
C LYS A 247 17.52 -11.10 -20.33
N GLU A 248 16.87 -10.45 -21.28
CA GLU A 248 17.49 -9.52 -22.24
C GLU A 248 18.10 -8.31 -21.53
N ILE A 249 17.37 -7.74 -20.57
CA ILE A 249 17.79 -6.56 -19.84
C ILE A 249 18.55 -6.87 -18.53
N GLY A 250 18.77 -8.15 -18.22
CA GLY A 250 19.51 -8.58 -17.02
C GLY A 250 18.76 -8.37 -15.69
N ARG A 251 17.42 -8.43 -15.72
CA ARG A 251 16.55 -8.26 -14.52
C ARG A 251 15.83 -9.55 -14.13
N THR A 252 16.52 -10.67 -14.24
CA THR A 252 16.01 -11.96 -13.76
C THR A 252 16.13 -12.04 -12.23
N TYR A 253 15.31 -12.87 -11.61
CA TYR A 253 15.46 -13.22 -10.21
C TYR A 253 16.73 -14.08 -9.99
N ALA A 254 17.30 -14.02 -8.79
CA ALA A 254 18.40 -14.88 -8.40
C ALA A 254 17.90 -16.32 -8.20
N PRO A 255 18.74 -17.37 -8.44
CA PRO A 255 18.32 -18.77 -8.36
C PRO A 255 17.72 -19.20 -7.00
N ASP A 256 18.07 -18.51 -5.94
CA ASP A 256 17.54 -18.72 -4.58
C ASP A 256 16.26 -17.93 -4.28
N ASN A 257 15.76 -17.18 -5.25
CA ASN A 257 14.49 -16.42 -5.18
C ASN A 257 13.73 -16.44 -6.52
N ASP A 258 14.01 -17.41 -7.39
CA ASP A 258 13.33 -17.63 -8.67
C ASP A 258 12.12 -18.57 -8.51
N THR A 259 11.34 -18.34 -7.47
CA THR A 259 10.11 -19.06 -7.13
C THR A 259 9.07 -18.08 -6.68
N GLU A 260 7.82 -18.51 -6.65
CA GLU A 260 6.77 -17.76 -5.98
C GLU A 260 7.08 -17.65 -4.47
N LEU A 261 6.60 -16.59 -3.83
CA LEU A 261 6.95 -16.27 -2.45
C LEU A 261 5.95 -16.88 -1.46
N TYR A 262 6.45 -17.70 -0.54
CA TYR A 262 5.63 -18.31 0.52
C TYR A 262 6.20 -18.07 1.92
N THR A 263 7.52 -18.01 2.06
CA THR A 263 8.21 -17.93 3.34
C THR A 263 8.75 -16.54 3.62
N LEU A 264 9.02 -16.24 4.89
CA LEU A 264 9.66 -14.99 5.29
C LEU A 264 10.99 -14.75 4.56
N THR A 265 11.76 -15.81 4.31
CA THR A 265 13.04 -15.72 3.58
C THR A 265 12.81 -15.31 2.12
N ASP A 266 11.78 -15.86 1.48
CA ASP A 266 11.45 -15.52 0.08
C ASP A 266 11.10 -14.04 -0.05
N TYR A 267 10.20 -13.53 0.80
CA TYR A 267 9.84 -12.12 0.83
C TYR A 267 11.03 -11.21 1.11
N ARG A 268 11.87 -11.54 2.12
CA ARG A 268 13.09 -10.76 2.43
C ARG A 268 14.06 -10.70 1.24
N ASN A 269 14.27 -11.82 0.56
CA ASN A 269 15.14 -11.89 -0.63
C ASN A 269 14.56 -11.04 -1.78
N ARG A 270 13.22 -11.04 -1.96
CA ARG A 270 12.56 -10.24 -2.97
C ARG A 270 12.70 -8.75 -2.68
N TYR A 271 12.46 -8.31 -1.45
CA TYR A 271 12.71 -6.91 -1.05
C TYR A 271 14.19 -6.54 -1.23
N ALA A 272 15.12 -7.42 -0.85
CA ALA A 272 16.54 -7.18 -1.02
C ALA A 272 16.90 -6.94 -2.49
N LEU A 273 16.36 -7.75 -3.41
CA LEU A 273 16.59 -7.58 -4.84
C LEU A 273 16.04 -6.24 -5.34
N TYR A 274 14.79 -5.91 -5.06
CA TYR A 274 14.15 -4.67 -5.50
C TYR A 274 14.90 -3.44 -5.00
N ARG A 275 15.38 -3.48 -3.75
CA ARG A 275 16.18 -2.42 -3.11
C ARG A 275 17.62 -2.34 -3.65
N THR A 276 17.99 -3.06 -4.72
CA THR A 276 19.24 -2.86 -5.48
C THR A 276 19.06 -1.95 -6.68
N ASP A 277 17.83 -1.63 -7.10
CA ASP A 277 17.59 -0.74 -8.23
C ASP A 277 18.05 0.69 -7.91
N GLU A 278 18.85 1.27 -8.81
CA GLU A 278 19.49 2.59 -8.62
C GLU A 278 18.46 3.72 -8.48
N GLY A 279 17.35 3.65 -9.23
CA GLY A 279 16.28 4.64 -9.18
C GLY A 279 15.56 4.60 -7.83
N LEU A 280 15.21 3.41 -7.36
CA LEU A 280 14.56 3.21 -6.08
C LEU A 280 15.47 3.59 -4.91
N LEU A 281 16.77 3.21 -4.96
CA LEU A 281 17.76 3.63 -3.98
C LEU A 281 17.87 5.16 -3.89
N SER A 282 17.97 5.82 -5.04
CA SER A 282 18.09 7.29 -5.11
C SER A 282 16.85 7.99 -4.56
N LEU A 283 15.65 7.51 -4.90
CA LEU A 283 14.43 8.13 -4.42
C LEU A 283 14.27 7.96 -2.90
N HIS A 284 14.56 6.77 -2.36
CA HIS A 284 14.54 6.52 -0.91
C HIS A 284 15.58 7.34 -0.14
N GLN A 285 16.76 7.55 -0.74
CA GLN A 285 17.81 8.35 -0.13
C GLN A 285 17.40 9.82 0.04
N ASN A 286 16.64 10.36 -0.92
CA ASN A 286 16.39 11.79 -1.04
C ASN A 286 15.02 12.25 -0.55
N LYS A 287 14.05 11.34 -0.39
CA LYS A 287 12.67 11.70 -0.06
C LYS A 287 12.08 10.77 1.01
N PRO A 288 11.32 11.30 1.99
CA PRO A 288 10.56 10.46 2.91
C PRO A 288 9.35 9.83 2.24
N PHE A 289 9.13 8.54 2.52
CA PHE A 289 8.05 7.73 1.98
C PHE A 289 6.87 7.62 2.96
N ILE A 290 5.66 7.65 2.41
CA ILE A 290 4.42 7.23 3.05
C ILE A 290 3.88 6.09 2.18
N VAL A 291 3.84 4.88 2.74
CA VAL A 291 3.58 3.65 1.98
C VAL A 291 2.33 2.94 2.48
N VAL A 292 1.66 2.21 1.61
CA VAL A 292 0.63 1.23 1.93
C VAL A 292 0.85 0.03 1.02
N TRP A 293 0.47 -1.19 1.47
CA TRP A 293 0.50 -2.36 0.61
C TRP A 293 -0.70 -2.39 -0.35
N ASP A 294 -0.55 -3.11 -1.45
CA ASP A 294 -1.65 -3.67 -2.23
C ASP A 294 -1.63 -5.21 -2.06
N ASP A 295 -2.05 -5.98 -3.02
CA ASP A 295 -2.10 -7.43 -2.92
C ASP A 295 -0.74 -8.09 -3.12
N HIS A 296 0.08 -7.63 -4.08
CA HIS A 296 1.35 -8.27 -4.43
C HIS A 296 2.44 -8.21 -3.34
N GLU A 297 2.29 -7.37 -2.33
CA GLU A 297 3.10 -7.48 -1.12
C GLU A 297 2.85 -8.77 -0.36
N ILE A 298 1.71 -9.45 -0.63
CA ILE A 298 1.36 -10.77 -0.11
C ILE A 298 1.24 -11.73 -1.29
N THR A 299 0.16 -11.65 -2.08
CA THR A 299 -0.06 -12.42 -3.31
C THR A 299 -1.30 -11.91 -4.05
N ASN A 300 -1.34 -12.08 -5.39
CA ASN A 300 -2.38 -11.55 -6.28
C ASN A 300 -3.79 -11.75 -5.74
N ASP A 301 -4.59 -10.68 -5.85
CA ASP A 301 -6.00 -10.62 -5.43
C ASP A 301 -6.22 -11.05 -3.97
N THR A 302 -5.32 -10.65 -3.06
CA THR A 302 -5.46 -10.89 -1.61
C THR A 302 -6.74 -10.25 -1.07
N TYR A 303 -7.45 -11.03 -0.25
CA TYR A 303 -8.55 -10.59 0.59
C TYR A 303 -8.35 -11.10 2.03
N LYS A 304 -9.22 -10.72 2.98
CA LYS A 304 -9.01 -11.00 4.42
C LYS A 304 -8.71 -12.46 4.77
N ASP A 305 -9.27 -13.42 4.04
CA ASP A 305 -9.23 -14.86 4.36
C ASP A 305 -8.52 -15.72 3.30
N GLY A 306 -7.91 -15.10 2.27
CA GLY A 306 -7.24 -15.83 1.18
C GLY A 306 -6.79 -14.90 0.06
N ALA A 307 -6.46 -15.49 -1.08
CA ALA A 307 -6.08 -14.78 -2.30
C ALA A 307 -6.50 -15.58 -3.54
N GLU A 308 -6.51 -14.95 -4.71
CA GLU A 308 -6.65 -15.67 -5.97
C GLU A 308 -5.41 -16.55 -6.21
N ASN A 309 -4.22 -15.97 -6.05
CA ASN A 309 -2.95 -16.66 -6.20
C ASN A 309 -2.49 -17.32 -4.89
N HIS A 310 -3.37 -18.13 -4.28
CA HIS A 310 -3.04 -19.02 -3.17
C HIS A 310 -3.91 -20.27 -3.21
N GLN A 311 -3.30 -21.39 -3.63
CA GLN A 311 -3.98 -22.65 -3.83
C GLN A 311 -3.87 -23.56 -2.59
N ALA A 312 -4.73 -24.56 -2.52
CA ALA A 312 -4.87 -25.45 -1.34
C ALA A 312 -3.59 -26.26 -1.01
N ASP A 313 -2.69 -26.48 -1.98
CA ASP A 313 -1.43 -27.19 -1.84
C ASP A 313 -0.24 -26.28 -1.47
N GLU A 314 -0.46 -24.98 -1.36
CA GLU A 314 0.58 -23.98 -1.02
C GLU A 314 0.69 -23.68 0.47
N GLY A 315 -0.06 -24.40 1.29
CA GLY A 315 -0.01 -24.31 2.74
C GLY A 315 -1.04 -23.38 3.36
N ASP A 316 -0.72 -22.83 4.53
CA ASP A 316 -1.64 -21.94 5.26
C ASP A 316 -1.48 -20.48 4.80
N PHE A 317 -2.55 -19.92 4.25
CA PHE A 317 -2.59 -18.51 3.83
C PHE A 317 -2.22 -17.52 4.94
N TYR A 318 -2.68 -17.77 6.17
CA TYR A 318 -2.38 -16.86 7.28
C TYR A 318 -0.89 -16.88 7.67
N ALA A 319 -0.21 -18.02 7.52
CA ALA A 319 1.24 -18.11 7.70
C ALA A 319 1.99 -17.35 6.58
N ARG A 320 1.57 -17.49 5.33
CA ARG A 320 2.10 -16.72 4.18
C ARG A 320 1.90 -15.21 4.41
N ARG A 321 0.69 -14.78 4.76
CA ARG A 321 0.37 -13.38 5.06
C ARG A 321 1.24 -12.84 6.21
N ALA A 322 1.41 -13.59 7.29
CA ALA A 322 2.25 -13.17 8.42
C ALA A 322 3.71 -13.00 8.02
N ALA A 323 4.26 -13.89 7.18
CA ALA A 323 5.61 -13.79 6.64
C ALA A 323 5.79 -12.54 5.75
N ALA A 324 4.85 -12.31 4.86
CA ALA A 324 4.80 -11.16 3.96
C ALA A 324 4.74 -9.83 4.74
N VAL A 325 3.80 -9.70 5.68
CA VAL A 325 3.63 -8.52 6.54
C VAL A 325 4.86 -8.27 7.40
N GLN A 326 5.50 -9.32 7.94
CA GLN A 326 6.75 -9.17 8.68
C GLN A 326 7.85 -8.59 7.79
N ALA A 327 8.07 -9.14 6.60
CA ALA A 327 9.07 -8.65 5.65
C ALA A 327 8.79 -7.19 5.23
N TYR A 328 7.52 -6.85 4.98
CA TYR A 328 7.08 -5.49 4.67
C TYR A 328 7.51 -4.49 5.75
N TYR A 329 7.19 -4.78 7.03
CA TYR A 329 7.60 -3.92 8.13
C TYR A 329 9.11 -3.95 8.42
N GLU A 330 9.85 -4.96 8.02
CA GLU A 330 11.31 -4.97 8.13
C GLU A 330 11.98 -4.10 7.06
N TRP A 331 11.48 -4.14 5.82
CA TRP A 331 12.16 -3.57 4.66
C TRP A 331 11.72 -2.16 4.28
N LEU A 332 10.56 -1.71 4.71
CA LEU A 332 10.05 -0.36 4.41
C LEU A 332 10.19 0.58 5.60
N PRO A 333 10.43 1.89 5.37
CA PRO A 333 10.59 2.89 6.42
C PRO A 333 9.23 3.33 6.99
N ILE A 334 8.41 2.37 7.37
CA ILE A 334 7.08 2.57 7.94
C ILE A 334 7.11 2.38 9.46
N ARG A 335 6.34 3.19 10.19
CA ARG A 335 6.14 3.01 11.62
C ARG A 335 5.24 1.80 11.86
N PRO A 336 5.70 0.76 12.61
CA PRO A 336 4.85 -0.40 12.85
C PRO A 336 3.64 0.00 13.69
N PRO A 337 2.45 -0.58 13.42
CA PRO A 337 1.25 -0.30 14.19
C PRO A 337 1.39 -0.84 15.62
N PHE A 338 0.62 -0.24 16.53
CA PHE A 338 0.50 -0.74 17.91
C PHE A 338 -0.39 -1.98 17.92
N GLY A 339 0.12 -3.11 18.41
CA GLY A 339 -0.64 -4.36 18.55
C GLY A 339 0.13 -5.60 18.12
N THR A 340 -0.48 -6.77 18.36
CA THR A 340 0.15 -8.07 18.09
C THR A 340 0.04 -8.50 16.64
N GLU A 341 -1.00 -8.09 15.92
CA GLU A 341 -1.29 -8.60 14.58
C GLU A 341 -0.67 -7.77 13.45
N ARG A 342 -0.23 -6.55 13.70
CA ARG A 342 0.44 -5.65 12.75
C ARG A 342 -0.28 -5.42 11.42
N LEU A 343 -1.60 -5.64 11.36
CA LEU A 343 -2.38 -5.52 10.14
C LEU A 343 -3.01 -4.13 9.94
N GLU A 344 -3.17 -3.32 11.01
CA GLU A 344 -3.74 -1.96 10.89
C GLU A 344 -2.74 -1.01 10.24
N ILE A 345 -2.71 -0.99 8.90
CA ILE A 345 -1.83 -0.10 8.14
C ILE A 345 -2.49 1.26 7.86
N TYR A 346 -3.81 1.36 7.94
CA TYR A 346 -4.50 2.62 7.68
C TYR A 346 -4.17 3.68 8.74
N ARG A 347 -3.85 4.87 8.29
CA ARG A 347 -3.38 5.97 9.14
C ARG A 347 -3.53 7.32 8.47
N GLN A 348 -3.48 8.40 9.27
CA GLN A 348 -3.63 9.79 8.83
C GLN A 348 -2.32 10.56 8.98
N PHE A 349 -2.06 11.43 8.01
CA PHE A 349 -0.99 12.43 8.03
C PHE A 349 -1.59 13.82 7.82
N THR A 350 -1.30 14.73 8.75
CA THR A 350 -1.83 16.09 8.73
C THR A 350 -0.76 17.09 8.31
N PHE A 351 -1.03 17.86 7.28
CA PHE A 351 -0.14 18.89 6.72
C PHE A 351 -0.69 20.28 7.08
N GLY A 352 -0.58 20.65 8.36
CA GLY A 352 -1.15 21.89 8.89
C GLY A 352 -2.66 21.96 8.67
N LYS A 353 -3.13 23.09 8.11
CA LYS A 353 -4.53 23.24 7.66
C LYS A 353 -4.68 23.09 6.15
N LEU A 354 -3.63 22.74 5.44
CA LEU A 354 -3.66 22.60 4.00
C LEU A 354 -4.38 21.33 3.58
N LEU A 355 -3.90 20.17 4.03
CA LEU A 355 -4.50 18.88 3.70
C LEU A 355 -4.34 17.85 4.81
N ASP A 356 -5.30 16.94 4.90
CA ASP A 356 -5.18 15.64 5.58
C ASP A 356 -5.12 14.51 4.55
N LEU A 357 -4.12 13.65 4.70
CA LEU A 357 -3.92 12.45 3.89
C LEU A 357 -4.32 11.23 4.72
N TYR A 358 -5.23 10.41 4.19
CA TYR A 358 -5.71 9.18 4.79
C TYR A 358 -5.24 8.00 3.94
N MET A 359 -4.25 7.25 4.43
CA MET A 359 -3.81 6.01 3.81
C MET A 359 -4.75 4.88 4.23
N LEU A 360 -5.33 4.16 3.26
CA LEU A 360 -6.35 3.13 3.49
C LEU A 360 -5.79 1.73 3.23
N ASP A 361 -6.39 0.73 3.88
CA ASP A 361 -6.23 -0.68 3.54
C ASP A 361 -7.49 -1.17 2.80
N THR A 362 -7.31 -1.53 1.54
CA THR A 362 -8.39 -2.09 0.70
C THR A 362 -8.23 -3.59 0.45
N ARG A 363 -7.28 -4.27 1.12
CA ARG A 363 -6.94 -5.68 0.86
C ARG A 363 -7.07 -6.61 2.07
N VAL A 364 -6.41 -6.29 3.17
CA VAL A 364 -6.04 -7.30 4.18
C VAL A 364 -7.01 -7.38 5.34
N LEU A 365 -7.51 -6.22 5.85
CA LEU A 365 -8.24 -6.19 7.10
C LEU A 365 -9.69 -6.68 7.01
N ALA A 366 -10.40 -6.28 5.95
CA ALA A 366 -11.86 -6.47 5.93
C ALA A 366 -12.43 -6.88 4.57
N ARG A 367 -11.61 -6.83 3.52
CA ARG A 367 -12.05 -7.11 2.17
C ARG A 367 -12.63 -8.51 2.04
N ASP A 368 -13.86 -8.63 1.57
CA ASP A 368 -14.45 -9.89 1.13
C ASP A 368 -13.89 -10.32 -0.22
N LYS A 369 -13.85 -11.62 -0.47
CA LYS A 369 -13.44 -12.15 -1.79
C LYS A 369 -14.24 -11.47 -2.91
N GLN A 370 -13.56 -10.99 -3.95
CA GLN A 370 -14.20 -10.43 -5.14
C GLN A 370 -15.13 -11.43 -5.83
N LEU A 371 -16.13 -10.91 -6.52
CA LEU A 371 -16.98 -11.72 -7.38
C LEU A 371 -16.27 -11.93 -8.72
N GLU A 372 -16.58 -13.05 -9.36
CA GLU A 372 -16.03 -13.40 -10.67
C GLU A 372 -17.19 -13.66 -11.65
N TYR A 373 -17.18 -13.03 -12.80
CA TYR A 373 -18.22 -13.20 -13.82
C TYR A 373 -18.39 -14.65 -14.28
N ALA A 374 -17.31 -15.44 -14.26
CA ALA A 374 -17.34 -16.85 -14.62
C ALA A 374 -18.27 -17.67 -13.73
N ASN A 375 -18.36 -17.33 -12.44
CA ASN A 375 -19.20 -18.03 -11.46
C ASN A 375 -20.71 -17.80 -11.67
N TYR A 376 -21.08 -16.84 -12.52
CA TYR A 376 -22.46 -16.49 -12.87
C TYR A 376 -22.86 -16.95 -14.28
N ARG A 377 -22.05 -17.81 -14.91
CA ARG A 377 -22.38 -18.39 -16.19
C ARG A 377 -22.78 -19.85 -16.01
N ASP A 378 -23.90 -20.21 -16.64
CA ASP A 378 -24.32 -21.62 -16.72
C ASP A 378 -23.26 -22.47 -17.43
N ALA A 379 -22.96 -23.64 -16.90
CA ALA A 379 -21.85 -24.47 -17.39
C ALA A 379 -22.07 -24.98 -18.83
N GLU A 380 -23.33 -25.22 -19.22
CA GLU A 380 -23.69 -25.81 -20.52
C GLU A 380 -24.04 -24.70 -21.53
N THR A 381 -24.99 -23.84 -21.17
CA THR A 381 -25.54 -22.82 -22.07
C THR A 381 -24.70 -21.56 -22.16
N LYS A 382 -23.77 -21.36 -21.22
CA LYS A 382 -22.98 -20.12 -21.02
C LYS A 382 -23.84 -18.89 -20.74
N ALA A 383 -25.13 -19.04 -20.51
CA ALA A 383 -26.03 -17.95 -20.17
C ALA A 383 -25.61 -17.31 -18.85
N PHE A 384 -25.65 -15.98 -18.79
CA PHE A 384 -25.30 -15.21 -17.59
C PHE A 384 -26.52 -15.08 -16.66
N ASP A 385 -26.37 -15.52 -15.41
CA ASP A 385 -27.40 -15.39 -14.36
C ASP A 385 -27.35 -13.98 -13.76
N GLN A 386 -27.95 -13.03 -14.45
CA GLN A 386 -28.01 -11.63 -14.06
C GLN A 386 -28.70 -11.46 -12.70
N ALA A 387 -29.75 -12.23 -12.42
CA ALA A 387 -30.51 -12.07 -11.16
C ALA A 387 -29.64 -12.44 -9.94
N ARG A 388 -28.92 -13.55 -10.02
CA ARG A 388 -27.99 -13.97 -8.97
C ARG A 388 -26.83 -13.01 -8.85
N PHE A 389 -26.24 -12.57 -9.96
CA PHE A 389 -25.15 -11.57 -9.93
C PHE A 389 -25.58 -10.27 -9.26
N MET A 390 -26.73 -9.70 -9.65
CA MET A 390 -27.23 -8.45 -9.07
C MET A 390 -27.56 -8.58 -7.58
N LYS A 391 -28.05 -9.74 -7.15
CA LYS A 391 -28.28 -10.05 -5.74
C LYS A 391 -26.97 -10.06 -4.95
N ASP A 392 -25.95 -10.72 -5.47
CA ASP A 392 -24.69 -10.93 -4.75
C ASP A 392 -23.83 -9.65 -4.72
N ILE A 393 -23.73 -8.91 -5.83
CA ILE A 393 -22.99 -7.63 -5.88
C ILE A 393 -23.69 -6.53 -5.06
N GLY A 394 -25.02 -6.56 -4.99
CA GLY A 394 -25.82 -5.63 -4.18
C GLY A 394 -25.96 -6.04 -2.70
N ASN A 395 -25.26 -7.08 -2.23
CA ASN A 395 -25.33 -7.53 -0.86
C ASN A 395 -24.65 -6.48 0.07
N PRO A 396 -25.39 -5.86 1.02
CA PRO A 396 -24.86 -4.83 1.90
C PRO A 396 -23.85 -5.33 2.92
N ASN A 397 -23.72 -6.64 3.09
CA ASN A 397 -22.73 -7.24 3.99
C ASN A 397 -21.37 -7.46 3.32
N ARG A 398 -21.27 -7.25 2.00
CA ARG A 398 -19.98 -7.28 1.31
C ARG A 398 -19.23 -5.99 1.55
N GLY A 399 -18.02 -6.11 2.06
CA GLY A 399 -17.17 -4.99 2.41
C GLY A 399 -15.79 -5.04 1.77
N LEU A 400 -15.20 -3.86 1.63
CA LEU A 400 -13.83 -3.63 1.19
C LEU A 400 -13.01 -2.99 2.33
N LEU A 401 -13.45 -1.87 2.92
CA LEU A 401 -12.85 -1.26 4.10
C LEU A 401 -13.35 -1.89 5.41
N GLY A 402 -14.60 -2.37 5.41
CA GLY A 402 -15.31 -2.79 6.61
C GLY A 402 -15.72 -1.62 7.50
N GLU A 403 -16.57 -1.92 8.49
CA GLU A 403 -17.19 -0.90 9.33
C GLU A 403 -16.16 -0.12 10.16
N THR A 404 -15.16 -0.79 10.72
CA THR A 404 -14.18 -0.17 11.62
C THR A 404 -13.36 0.91 10.91
N GLN A 405 -12.76 0.58 9.77
CA GLN A 405 -11.94 1.53 9.02
C GLN A 405 -12.81 2.65 8.40
N ARG A 406 -14.00 2.31 7.88
CA ARG A 406 -14.94 3.31 7.34
C ARG A 406 -15.38 4.31 8.41
N ASN A 407 -15.69 3.87 9.63
CA ASN A 407 -16.06 4.75 10.73
C ASN A 407 -14.88 5.61 11.21
N TRP A 408 -13.67 5.04 11.26
CA TRP A 408 -12.45 5.78 11.53
C TRP A 408 -12.22 6.89 10.50
N LEU A 409 -12.31 6.57 9.20
CA LEU A 409 -12.15 7.53 8.11
C LEU A 409 -13.13 8.70 8.25
N HIS A 410 -14.42 8.39 8.37
CA HIS A 410 -15.46 9.40 8.51
C HIS A 410 -15.25 10.29 9.74
N SER A 411 -14.96 9.69 10.90
CA SER A 411 -14.72 10.44 12.14
C SER A 411 -13.48 11.32 12.07
N SER A 412 -12.41 10.82 11.45
CA SER A 412 -11.17 11.59 11.23
C SER A 412 -11.41 12.80 10.33
N MET A 413 -12.15 12.61 9.23
CA MET A 413 -12.49 13.69 8.31
C MET A 413 -13.43 14.74 8.93
N GLN A 414 -14.38 14.32 9.77
CA GLN A 414 -15.24 15.26 10.51
C GLN A 414 -14.44 16.15 11.48
N GLN A 415 -13.35 15.63 12.06
CA GLN A 415 -12.49 16.37 12.98
C GLN A 415 -11.43 17.21 12.26
N SER A 416 -11.21 16.96 10.98
CA SER A 416 -10.20 17.64 10.17
C SER A 416 -10.44 19.15 10.12
N GLN A 417 -9.36 19.93 10.28
CA GLN A 417 -9.33 21.37 10.07
C GLN A 417 -8.73 21.75 8.71
N ALA A 418 -8.27 20.74 7.96
CA ALA A 418 -7.63 20.95 6.66
C ALA A 418 -8.65 21.29 5.56
N THR A 419 -8.20 22.07 4.57
CA THR A 419 -8.99 22.41 3.37
C THR A 419 -9.24 21.15 2.54
N TRP A 420 -8.18 20.43 2.18
CA TRP A 420 -8.24 19.28 1.31
C TRP A 420 -8.30 17.95 2.08
N GLN A 421 -9.11 17.02 1.59
CA GLN A 421 -9.19 15.66 2.08
C GLN A 421 -8.65 14.73 1.00
N VAL A 422 -7.50 14.09 1.25
CA VAL A 422 -6.83 13.24 0.26
C VAL A 422 -6.84 11.79 0.75
N LEU A 423 -7.38 10.88 -0.06
CA LEU A 423 -7.34 9.45 0.19
C LEU A 423 -6.17 8.84 -0.58
N GLY A 424 -5.25 8.15 0.09
CA GLY A 424 -4.24 7.30 -0.52
C GLY A 424 -4.67 5.85 -0.42
N GLN A 425 -5.01 5.23 -1.53
CA GLN A 425 -5.51 3.86 -1.57
C GLN A 425 -5.03 3.12 -2.82
N GLN A 426 -5.35 1.84 -2.91
CA GLN A 426 -4.88 0.95 -3.96
C GLN A 426 -5.81 0.99 -5.18
N LEU A 427 -7.09 0.75 -4.98
CA LEU A 427 -8.09 0.40 -5.99
C LEU A 427 -8.85 1.61 -6.53
N LEU A 428 -9.30 1.52 -7.79
CA LEU A 428 -10.17 2.55 -8.36
C LEU A 428 -11.51 2.62 -7.63
N ILE A 429 -11.86 3.81 -7.12
CA ILE A 429 -13.17 4.11 -6.51
C ILE A 429 -14.13 4.81 -7.51
N GLY A 430 -13.62 5.37 -8.59
CA GLY A 430 -14.43 5.85 -9.73
C GLY A 430 -15.23 4.71 -10.37
N ARG A 431 -16.44 5.00 -10.84
CA ARG A 431 -17.25 3.99 -11.53
C ARG A 431 -16.70 3.71 -12.93
N MET A 432 -16.27 2.49 -13.17
CA MET A 432 -15.76 2.03 -14.45
C MET A 432 -16.76 1.06 -15.09
N LEU A 433 -17.93 1.59 -15.51
CA LEU A 433 -18.99 0.82 -16.13
C LEU A 433 -18.82 0.76 -17.65
N PHE A 434 -18.48 -0.40 -18.16
CA PHE A 434 -18.25 -0.64 -19.58
C PHE A 434 -19.52 -1.21 -20.25
N PRO A 435 -19.75 -0.91 -21.54
CA PRO A 435 -20.81 -1.54 -22.30
C PRO A 435 -20.72 -3.07 -22.25
N VAL A 436 -21.82 -3.73 -21.90
CA VAL A 436 -21.91 -5.20 -21.73
C VAL A 436 -21.47 -5.96 -22.99
N SER A 437 -21.66 -5.36 -24.16
CA SER A 437 -21.26 -5.96 -25.43
C SER A 437 -19.75 -6.24 -25.55
N ILE A 438 -18.92 -5.58 -24.76
CA ILE A 438 -17.47 -5.80 -24.71
C ILE A 438 -17.14 -7.16 -24.06
N PHE A 439 -17.96 -7.60 -23.08
CA PHE A 439 -17.76 -8.86 -22.34
C PHE A 439 -18.44 -10.07 -23.00
N ASN A 440 -19.29 -9.84 -24.00
CA ASN A 440 -20.13 -10.89 -24.61
C ASN A 440 -19.58 -11.36 -25.97
N GLY A 441 -18.63 -12.31 -25.92
CA GLY A 441 -18.16 -13.02 -27.09
C GLY A 441 -17.26 -12.25 -28.04
N VAL A 442 -16.75 -11.07 -27.61
CA VAL A 442 -15.72 -10.34 -28.35
C VAL A 442 -14.35 -10.94 -28.03
N GLU A 443 -13.64 -11.41 -29.05
CA GLU A 443 -12.27 -11.86 -28.87
C GLU A 443 -11.39 -10.72 -28.31
N ARG A 444 -10.48 -11.04 -27.38
CA ARG A 444 -9.62 -10.05 -26.70
C ARG A 444 -8.95 -9.07 -27.70
N LYS A 445 -8.40 -9.57 -28.80
CA LYS A 445 -7.76 -8.74 -29.84
C LYS A 445 -8.72 -7.83 -30.62
N ALA A 446 -10.02 -8.13 -30.60
CA ALA A 446 -11.05 -7.35 -31.29
C ALA A 446 -11.68 -6.28 -30.38
N ILE A 447 -11.43 -6.31 -29.08
CA ILE A 447 -11.98 -5.35 -28.09
C ILE A 447 -11.70 -3.90 -28.52
N PRO A 448 -10.49 -3.47 -28.89
CA PRO A 448 -10.25 -2.07 -29.29
C PRO A 448 -11.10 -1.60 -30.47
N ALA A 449 -11.24 -2.44 -31.49
CA ALA A 449 -12.08 -2.13 -32.65
C ALA A 449 -13.58 -2.09 -32.28
N HIS A 450 -14.02 -2.96 -31.39
CA HIS A 450 -15.39 -2.96 -30.90
C HIS A 450 -15.68 -1.70 -30.08
N VAL A 451 -14.81 -1.32 -29.15
CA VAL A 451 -14.90 -0.06 -28.38
C VAL A 451 -14.96 1.14 -29.31
N HIS A 452 -14.09 1.20 -30.34
CA HIS A 452 -14.12 2.26 -31.33
C HIS A 452 -15.46 2.37 -32.06
N LYS A 453 -16.06 1.22 -32.42
CA LYS A 453 -17.41 1.19 -33.00
C LYS A 453 -18.45 1.77 -32.03
N LEU A 454 -18.44 1.38 -30.75
CA LEU A 454 -19.34 1.90 -29.71
C LEU A 454 -19.15 3.40 -29.51
N ALA A 455 -17.91 3.88 -29.45
CA ALA A 455 -17.59 5.29 -29.36
C ALA A 455 -18.12 6.11 -30.56
N ASN A 456 -18.09 5.54 -31.77
CA ASN A 456 -18.67 6.18 -32.96
C ASN A 456 -20.21 6.26 -32.88
N ILE A 457 -20.89 5.28 -32.29
CA ILE A 457 -22.31 5.38 -31.99
C ILE A 457 -22.57 6.53 -31.01
N LYS A 458 -21.73 6.66 -29.96
CA LYS A 458 -21.85 7.75 -28.99
C LYS A 458 -21.57 9.13 -29.62
N ARG A 459 -20.57 9.24 -30.50
CA ARG A 459 -20.30 10.48 -31.26
C ARG A 459 -21.50 10.87 -32.13
N LYS A 460 -22.13 9.91 -32.84
CA LYS A 460 -23.37 10.12 -33.62
C LYS A 460 -24.47 10.68 -32.73
N GLN A 461 -24.69 10.11 -31.53
CA GLN A 461 -25.66 10.59 -30.55
C GLN A 461 -25.39 12.05 -30.12
N MET A 462 -24.11 12.35 -29.79
CA MET A 462 -23.69 13.71 -29.35
C MET A 462 -23.87 14.76 -30.44
N GLN A 463 -23.80 14.38 -31.70
CA GLN A 463 -24.05 15.24 -32.87
C GLN A 463 -25.55 15.38 -33.20
N GLY A 464 -26.46 14.83 -32.37
CA GLY A 464 -27.91 14.90 -32.60
C GLY A 464 -28.44 13.86 -33.59
N GLY A 465 -27.61 12.88 -34.01
CA GLY A 465 -28.03 11.79 -34.87
C GLY A 465 -28.96 10.81 -34.14
N ALA A 466 -30.04 10.39 -34.81
CA ALA A 466 -30.95 9.38 -34.28
C ALA A 466 -30.24 8.02 -34.20
N LEU A 467 -30.38 7.34 -33.06
CA LEU A 467 -29.91 5.97 -32.84
C LEU A 467 -31.06 4.99 -32.99
N SER A 468 -30.78 3.84 -33.62
CA SER A 468 -31.69 2.69 -33.57
C SER A 468 -31.77 2.14 -32.15
N GLU A 469 -32.84 1.38 -31.83
CA GLU A 469 -32.97 0.67 -30.54
C GLU A 469 -31.77 -0.24 -30.25
N GLN A 470 -31.25 -0.92 -31.29
CA GLN A 470 -30.08 -1.78 -31.17
C GLN A 470 -28.82 -0.96 -30.84
N GLU A 471 -28.58 0.18 -31.48
CA GLU A 471 -27.46 1.08 -31.16
C GLU A 471 -27.56 1.63 -29.73
N GLN A 472 -28.77 1.99 -29.28
CA GLN A 472 -29.02 2.44 -27.90
C GLN A 472 -28.71 1.32 -26.89
N ALA A 473 -29.18 0.10 -27.13
CA ALA A 473 -28.92 -1.05 -26.26
C ALA A 473 -27.41 -1.35 -26.13
N LEU A 474 -26.66 -1.22 -27.24
CA LEU A 474 -25.21 -1.49 -27.25
C LEU A 474 -24.41 -0.56 -26.35
N ILE A 475 -24.79 0.73 -26.19
CA ILE A 475 -24.04 1.72 -25.43
C ILE A 475 -24.62 2.01 -24.05
N ASN A 476 -25.91 1.74 -23.80
CA ASN A 476 -26.56 2.06 -22.53
C ASN A 476 -26.64 0.88 -21.56
N THR A 477 -26.46 -0.34 -22.02
CA THR A 477 -26.39 -1.51 -21.14
C THR A 477 -24.95 -1.69 -20.68
N VAL A 478 -24.68 -1.37 -19.41
CA VAL A 478 -23.33 -1.35 -18.86
C VAL A 478 -23.19 -2.25 -17.64
N MET A 479 -21.95 -2.68 -17.36
CA MET A 479 -21.59 -3.47 -16.18
C MET A 479 -20.18 -3.10 -15.70
N PRO A 480 -19.82 -3.41 -14.44
CA PRO A 480 -18.48 -3.16 -13.91
C PRO A 480 -17.37 -3.76 -14.79
N TYR A 481 -16.32 -2.97 -15.01
CA TYR A 481 -15.12 -3.44 -15.71
C TYR A 481 -14.30 -4.38 -14.85
N ASN A 482 -14.06 -4.01 -13.58
CA ASN A 482 -13.22 -4.72 -12.64
C ASN A 482 -13.96 -4.97 -11.34
N LEU A 483 -14.22 -6.25 -11.00
CA LEU A 483 -14.90 -6.64 -9.75
C LEU A 483 -13.92 -6.72 -8.56
N ASP A 484 -12.62 -6.63 -8.82
CA ASP A 484 -11.58 -6.48 -7.81
C ASP A 484 -11.56 -5.06 -7.24
N ALA A 485 -11.82 -4.03 -8.07
CA ALA A 485 -11.97 -2.64 -7.66
C ALA A 485 -13.29 -2.37 -6.88
N TRP A 486 -13.51 -1.12 -6.48
CA TRP A 486 -14.71 -0.70 -5.74
C TRP A 486 -16.03 -0.97 -6.45
N ASP A 487 -16.02 -1.12 -7.77
CA ASP A 487 -17.19 -1.52 -8.55
C ASP A 487 -17.70 -2.93 -8.17
N GLY A 488 -16.86 -3.79 -7.59
CA GLY A 488 -17.25 -5.07 -6.99
C GLY A 488 -17.91 -4.95 -5.61
N TYR A 489 -17.93 -3.75 -5.02
CA TYR A 489 -18.46 -3.43 -3.68
C TYR A 489 -19.35 -2.17 -3.70
N PRO A 490 -20.32 -2.07 -4.64
CA PRO A 490 -21.01 -0.81 -4.92
C PRO A 490 -21.82 -0.27 -3.75
N VAL A 491 -22.24 -1.12 -2.81
CA VAL A 491 -23.00 -0.68 -1.63
C VAL A 491 -22.09 0.05 -0.65
N GLU A 492 -20.92 -0.50 -0.32
CA GLU A 492 -19.97 0.19 0.57
C GLU A 492 -19.35 1.41 -0.11
N ARG A 493 -19.07 1.35 -1.42
CA ARG A 493 -18.65 2.49 -2.22
C ARG A 493 -19.60 3.69 -2.04
N GLU A 494 -20.89 3.45 -2.22
CA GLU A 494 -21.91 4.49 -2.08
C GLU A 494 -21.95 5.06 -0.67
N GLN A 495 -21.84 4.20 0.37
CA GLN A 495 -21.78 4.64 1.76
C GLN A 495 -20.57 5.54 2.04
N VAL A 496 -19.38 5.15 1.55
CA VAL A 496 -18.15 5.95 1.68
C VAL A 496 -18.32 7.29 0.96
N LEU A 497 -18.79 7.30 -0.28
CA LEU A 497 -18.97 8.55 -1.02
C LEU A 497 -20.01 9.49 -0.39
N MET A 498 -21.11 8.95 0.16
CA MET A 498 -22.06 9.76 0.94
C MET A 498 -21.42 10.37 2.18
N GLN A 499 -20.60 9.61 2.91
CA GLN A 499 -19.85 10.10 4.06
C GLN A 499 -18.88 11.22 3.64
N LEU A 500 -18.10 11.02 2.56
CA LEU A 500 -17.19 12.03 2.01
C LEU A 500 -17.94 13.31 1.62
N LYS A 501 -19.07 13.18 0.92
CA LYS A 501 -19.93 14.32 0.54
C LYS A 501 -20.42 15.10 1.75
N SER A 502 -20.77 14.42 2.83
CA SER A 502 -21.29 15.05 4.05
C SER A 502 -20.27 15.94 4.77
N ILE A 503 -18.98 15.77 4.51
CA ILE A 503 -17.91 16.60 5.07
C ILE A 503 -17.92 18.01 4.47
N GLY A 504 -18.39 18.18 3.23
CA GLY A 504 -18.50 19.49 2.57
C GLY A 504 -17.15 20.12 2.21
N LYS A 505 -16.10 19.31 2.04
CA LYS A 505 -14.74 19.74 1.68
C LYS A 505 -14.31 19.09 0.37
N PRO A 506 -13.35 19.69 -0.37
CA PRO A 506 -12.77 19.08 -1.56
C PRO A 506 -12.12 17.72 -1.24
N VAL A 507 -12.46 16.70 -2.04
CA VAL A 507 -11.97 15.33 -1.90
C VAL A 507 -11.17 14.92 -3.13
N ILE A 508 -9.98 14.37 -2.92
CA ILE A 508 -9.13 13.75 -3.93
C ILE A 508 -8.87 12.32 -3.51
N ALA A 509 -9.25 11.34 -4.31
CA ALA A 509 -8.82 9.95 -4.13
C ALA A 509 -7.64 9.66 -5.07
N LEU A 510 -6.59 9.04 -4.53
CA LEU A 510 -5.43 8.55 -5.27
C LEU A 510 -5.55 7.03 -5.38
N ALA A 511 -5.20 6.47 -6.53
CA ALA A 511 -5.25 5.02 -6.77
C ALA A 511 -4.03 4.51 -7.55
N GLY A 512 -3.78 3.20 -7.47
CA GLY A 512 -2.76 2.43 -8.18
C GLY A 512 -3.36 1.24 -8.93
N ASP A 513 -2.88 0.02 -8.66
CA ASP A 513 -3.39 -1.30 -9.04
C ASP A 513 -3.46 -1.55 -10.57
N THR A 514 -4.15 -0.73 -11.30
CA THR A 514 -4.51 -0.96 -12.71
C THR A 514 -3.37 -0.76 -13.71
N HIS A 515 -2.20 -0.32 -13.28
CA HIS A 515 -1.01 -0.03 -14.11
C HIS A 515 -1.22 1.07 -15.17
N ASN A 516 -2.38 1.69 -15.19
CA ASN A 516 -2.77 2.74 -16.13
C ASN A 516 -3.07 4.04 -15.40
N ALA A 517 -2.89 5.17 -16.10
CA ALA A 517 -3.31 6.46 -15.57
C ALA A 517 -4.80 6.66 -15.83
N TRP A 518 -5.53 7.09 -14.78
CA TRP A 518 -6.94 7.42 -14.86
C TRP A 518 -7.24 8.74 -14.15
N HIS A 519 -8.20 9.49 -14.70
CA HIS A 519 -8.82 10.62 -14.05
C HIS A 519 -10.34 10.43 -14.13
N ASN A 520 -10.96 10.20 -12.98
CA ASN A 520 -12.41 10.02 -12.86
C ASN A 520 -13.03 11.14 -12.01
N LYS A 521 -14.25 11.51 -12.32
CA LYS A 521 -15.13 12.16 -11.35
C LYS A 521 -15.54 11.12 -10.31
N LEU A 522 -15.72 11.55 -9.08
CA LEU A 522 -16.37 10.74 -8.05
C LEU A 522 -17.80 11.18 -7.91
N THR A 523 -18.73 10.33 -8.30
CA THR A 523 -20.16 10.62 -8.25
C THR A 523 -20.91 9.58 -7.45
N LEU A 524 -21.96 10.03 -6.73
CA LEU A 524 -22.98 9.17 -6.16
C LEU A 524 -23.83 8.55 -7.28
N LYS A 525 -24.63 7.55 -6.93
CA LYS A 525 -25.51 6.86 -7.89
C LYS A 525 -26.54 7.80 -8.55
N ASP A 526 -26.91 8.88 -7.89
CA ASP A 526 -27.82 9.92 -8.40
C ASP A 526 -27.12 10.99 -9.26
N GLY A 527 -25.81 10.85 -9.52
CA GLY A 527 -25.00 11.81 -10.27
C GLY A 527 -24.44 12.97 -9.45
N THR A 528 -24.68 13.04 -8.13
CA THR A 528 -24.10 14.08 -7.28
C THR A 528 -22.59 13.97 -7.22
N GLU A 529 -21.86 15.02 -7.57
CA GLU A 529 -20.39 15.06 -7.50
C GLU A 529 -19.90 15.13 -6.05
N VAL A 530 -18.89 14.31 -5.74
CA VAL A 530 -18.24 14.20 -4.42
C VAL A 530 -16.81 14.73 -4.45
N GLY A 531 -16.08 14.46 -5.52
CA GLY A 531 -14.68 14.82 -5.70
C GLY A 531 -14.09 14.23 -6.99
N VAL A 532 -12.80 14.00 -6.99
CA VAL A 532 -12.08 13.41 -8.13
C VAL A 532 -11.23 12.22 -7.70
N GLU A 533 -11.00 11.31 -8.63
CA GLU A 533 -10.00 10.26 -8.51
C GLU A 533 -8.90 10.45 -9.53
N LEU A 534 -7.65 10.23 -9.08
CA LEU A 534 -6.44 10.35 -9.87
C LEU A 534 -5.60 9.10 -9.66
N ALA A 535 -5.53 8.22 -10.65
CA ALA A 535 -4.73 7.01 -10.59
C ALA A 535 -3.38 7.20 -11.27
N THR A 536 -2.32 6.75 -10.61
CA THR A 536 -0.95 6.77 -11.14
C THR A 536 -0.72 5.63 -12.13
N PRO A 537 0.06 5.83 -13.20
CA PRO A 537 0.49 4.70 -14.03
C PRO A 537 1.45 3.79 -13.25
N GLY A 538 1.59 2.55 -13.68
CA GLY A 538 2.59 1.64 -13.12
C GLY A 538 4.01 2.14 -13.37
N VAL A 539 4.92 1.91 -12.41
CA VAL A 539 6.35 2.19 -12.58
C VAL A 539 6.94 1.34 -13.70
N THR A 540 6.66 0.04 -13.71
CA THR A 540 7.11 -0.88 -14.76
C THR A 540 6.06 -1.91 -15.15
N SER A 541 5.08 -2.21 -14.31
CA SER A 541 4.06 -3.22 -14.59
C SER A 541 3.27 -2.87 -15.85
N PRO A 542 3.08 -3.83 -16.79
CA PRO A 542 2.36 -3.59 -18.02
C PRO A 542 0.87 -3.33 -17.79
N GLY A 543 0.30 -2.43 -18.57
CA GLY A 543 -1.09 -2.03 -18.48
C GLY A 543 -2.00 -2.73 -19.49
N MET A 544 -3.11 -2.08 -19.83
CA MET A 544 -4.15 -2.63 -20.71
C MET A 544 -3.63 -2.96 -22.12
N GLU A 545 -2.61 -2.26 -22.59
CA GLU A 545 -1.98 -2.54 -23.89
C GLU A 545 -1.40 -3.96 -23.96
N HIS A 546 -0.84 -4.44 -22.88
CA HIS A 546 -0.31 -5.80 -22.79
C HIS A 546 -1.43 -6.83 -22.78
N TYR A 547 -2.42 -6.65 -21.92
CA TYR A 547 -3.57 -7.58 -21.78
C TYR A 547 -4.39 -7.70 -23.06
N LEU A 548 -4.51 -6.63 -23.83
CA LEU A 548 -5.22 -6.61 -25.12
C LEU A 548 -4.30 -6.82 -26.31
N SER A 549 -3.00 -7.04 -26.09
CA SER A 549 -1.97 -7.23 -27.14
C SER A 549 -2.03 -6.10 -28.18
N MET A 550 -2.01 -4.83 -27.71
CA MET A 550 -2.10 -3.62 -28.54
C MET A 550 -0.74 -2.96 -28.72
N GLY A 551 -0.52 -2.41 -29.90
CA GLY A 551 0.53 -1.39 -30.07
C GLY A 551 0.03 0.00 -29.67
N ASP A 552 0.96 0.95 -29.51
CA ASP A 552 0.72 2.30 -29.00
C ASP A 552 -0.42 3.06 -29.68
N GLU A 553 -0.51 3.00 -31.01
CA GLU A 553 -1.57 3.71 -31.76
C GLU A 553 -2.98 3.21 -31.44
N LYS A 554 -3.15 1.89 -31.27
CA LYS A 554 -4.43 1.32 -30.85
C LYS A 554 -4.74 1.67 -29.40
N ALA A 555 -3.74 1.68 -28.53
CA ALA A 555 -3.90 2.05 -27.14
C ALA A 555 -4.29 3.53 -26.98
N LYS A 556 -3.71 4.43 -27.78
CA LYS A 556 -4.11 5.85 -27.84
C LYS A 556 -5.55 6.00 -28.32
N THR A 557 -5.93 5.32 -29.41
CA THR A 557 -7.31 5.34 -29.92
C THR A 557 -8.30 4.85 -28.86
N LEU A 558 -7.97 3.77 -28.17
CA LEU A 558 -8.79 3.23 -27.08
C LEU A 558 -8.90 4.23 -25.93
N ALA A 559 -7.80 4.91 -25.55
CA ALA A 559 -7.78 5.93 -24.51
C ALA A 559 -8.64 7.17 -24.86
N ASP A 560 -8.73 7.53 -26.14
CA ASP A 560 -9.60 8.61 -26.63
C ASP A 560 -11.09 8.21 -26.71
N ASP A 561 -11.36 6.91 -26.86
CA ASP A 561 -12.72 6.39 -27.02
C ASP A 561 -13.41 6.09 -25.66
N LEU A 562 -12.66 5.63 -24.66
CA LEU A 562 -13.24 5.23 -23.37
C LEU A 562 -13.96 6.37 -22.63
N PRO A 563 -13.45 7.62 -22.59
CA PRO A 563 -14.18 8.73 -21.93
C PRO A 563 -15.54 9.07 -22.58
N LEU A 564 -15.78 8.64 -23.79
CA LEU A 564 -17.09 8.80 -24.43
C LEU A 564 -18.12 7.76 -23.95
N LEU A 565 -17.65 6.62 -23.47
CA LEU A 565 -18.47 5.46 -23.09
C LEU A 565 -18.65 5.31 -21.60
N ILE A 566 -17.70 5.80 -20.80
CA ILE A 566 -17.67 5.71 -19.33
C ILE A 566 -17.96 7.09 -18.76
N GLU A 567 -19.08 7.22 -18.06
CA GLU A 567 -19.66 8.51 -17.65
C GLU A 567 -18.72 9.35 -16.77
N ASP A 568 -18.07 8.73 -15.78
CA ASP A 568 -17.22 9.42 -14.81
C ASP A 568 -15.79 9.63 -15.32
N LEU A 569 -15.35 8.92 -16.37
CA LEU A 569 -14.00 8.97 -16.89
C LEU A 569 -13.74 10.25 -17.70
N GLN A 570 -12.70 11.00 -17.31
CA GLN A 570 -12.29 12.24 -17.97
C GLN A 570 -11.01 12.09 -18.81
N TYR A 571 -10.10 11.24 -18.37
CA TYR A 571 -8.82 10.98 -19.03
C TYR A 571 -8.28 9.61 -18.66
N CYS A 572 -7.59 8.97 -19.60
CA CYS A 572 -6.75 7.81 -19.33
C CYS A 572 -5.52 7.74 -20.24
N ASN A 573 -4.49 7.03 -19.78
CA ASN A 573 -3.36 6.58 -20.58
C ASN A 573 -3.14 5.10 -20.31
N LEU A 574 -3.19 4.29 -21.36
CA LEU A 574 -3.30 2.84 -21.27
C LEU A 574 -2.02 2.09 -21.64
N HIS A 575 -0.92 2.78 -21.94
CA HIS A 575 0.28 2.13 -22.50
C HIS A 575 1.61 2.67 -21.99
N GLN A 576 1.64 3.83 -21.34
CA GLN A 576 2.89 4.43 -20.89
C GLN A 576 3.11 4.19 -19.40
N ARG A 577 4.36 3.94 -19.02
CA ARG A 577 4.83 3.85 -17.63
C ARG A 577 5.20 5.23 -17.14
N GLY A 578 5.20 5.41 -15.82
CA GLY A 578 5.53 6.71 -15.26
C GLY A 578 5.21 6.83 -13.79
N PHE A 579 4.94 8.06 -13.38
CA PHE A 579 4.49 8.43 -12.04
C PHE A 579 3.60 9.67 -12.12
N MET A 580 3.00 10.05 -11.02
CA MET A 580 2.21 11.26 -10.92
C MET A 580 2.78 12.19 -9.84
N THR A 581 2.74 13.51 -10.05
CA THR A 581 2.91 14.49 -8.98
C THR A 581 1.57 15.14 -8.66
N LEU A 582 1.31 15.37 -7.36
CA LEU A 582 0.18 16.15 -6.88
C LEU A 582 0.71 17.31 -6.05
N THR A 583 0.59 18.52 -6.57
CA THR A 583 0.92 19.76 -5.84
C THR A 583 -0.36 20.38 -5.33
N VAL A 584 -0.49 20.49 -3.99
CA VAL A 584 -1.66 21.03 -3.32
C VAL A 584 -1.31 22.40 -2.75
N SER A 585 -2.15 23.41 -3.02
CA SER A 585 -2.13 24.75 -2.42
C SER A 585 -3.47 25.06 -1.75
N GLN A 586 -3.61 26.20 -1.11
CA GLN A 586 -4.90 26.57 -0.47
C GLN A 586 -6.05 26.63 -1.48
N ASP A 587 -5.80 27.16 -2.68
CA ASP A 587 -6.83 27.47 -3.67
C ASP A 587 -7.01 26.39 -4.75
N SER A 588 -6.00 25.53 -4.93
CA SER A 588 -6.01 24.51 -5.97
C SER A 588 -5.12 23.31 -5.68
N ALA A 589 -5.43 22.19 -6.30
CA ALA A 589 -4.58 21.02 -6.40
C ALA A 589 -4.31 20.70 -7.87
N LYS A 590 -3.02 20.54 -8.23
CA LYS A 590 -2.59 20.22 -9.59
C LYS A 590 -1.98 18.84 -9.64
N ALA A 591 -2.62 17.94 -10.36
CA ALA A 591 -2.06 16.64 -10.72
C ALA A 591 -1.29 16.75 -12.03
N THR A 592 -0.13 16.11 -12.12
CA THR A 592 0.64 15.98 -13.36
C THR A 592 1.15 14.55 -13.49
N TRP A 593 0.73 13.86 -14.55
CA TRP A 593 1.27 12.56 -14.93
C TRP A 593 2.53 12.75 -15.75
N HIS A 594 3.59 12.06 -15.39
CA HIS A 594 4.90 12.06 -16.04
C HIS A 594 5.15 10.70 -16.68
N TYR A 595 5.23 10.66 -18.00
CA TYR A 595 5.39 9.42 -18.76
C TYR A 595 6.82 9.29 -19.29
N VAL A 596 7.42 8.12 -19.08
CA VAL A 596 8.76 7.81 -19.57
C VAL A 596 8.72 7.19 -20.98
N ASP A 597 9.78 7.38 -21.74
CA ASP A 597 9.92 6.85 -23.11
C ASP A 597 10.35 5.37 -23.13
N ALA A 598 11.04 4.91 -22.08
CA ALA A 598 11.52 3.53 -22.01
C ALA A 598 11.74 3.08 -20.56
N ILE A 599 11.46 1.80 -20.32
CA ILE A 599 11.79 1.08 -19.09
C ILE A 599 12.72 -0.12 -19.35
N LEU A 600 12.92 -0.51 -20.62
CA LEU A 600 13.81 -1.61 -21.00
C LEU A 600 15.29 -1.17 -21.11
N THR A 601 15.60 0.06 -20.81
CA THR A 601 16.95 0.64 -20.78
C THR A 601 17.08 1.62 -19.61
N LYS A 602 18.29 1.73 -19.05
CA LYS A 602 18.61 2.71 -18.00
C LYS A 602 18.64 4.17 -18.50
N ALA A 603 18.61 4.39 -19.81
CA ALA A 603 18.65 5.72 -20.42
C ALA A 603 17.25 6.36 -20.59
N GLY A 604 16.20 5.70 -20.13
CA GLY A 604 14.84 6.23 -20.20
C GLY A 604 14.70 7.54 -19.41
N LYS A 605 13.77 8.40 -19.88
CA LYS A 605 13.50 9.73 -19.29
C LYS A 605 12.04 10.11 -19.46
N VAL A 606 11.58 11.09 -18.70
CA VAL A 606 10.25 11.69 -18.89
C VAL A 606 10.23 12.43 -20.24
N VAL A 607 9.26 12.10 -21.09
CA VAL A 607 9.10 12.67 -22.44
C VAL A 607 7.73 13.28 -22.68
N LYS A 608 6.75 13.00 -21.84
CA LYS A 608 5.38 13.49 -21.95
C LYS A 608 4.80 13.75 -20.57
N THR A 609 4.03 14.82 -20.44
CA THR A 609 3.23 15.11 -19.26
C THR A 609 1.79 15.39 -19.66
N HIS A 610 0.86 15.12 -18.73
CA HIS A 610 -0.53 15.55 -18.78
C HIS A 610 -0.86 16.17 -17.43
N SER A 611 -1.59 17.28 -17.40
CA SER A 611 -1.92 17.94 -16.13
C SER A 611 -3.41 18.26 -16.03
N PHE A 612 -3.91 18.20 -14.81
CA PHE A 612 -5.26 18.60 -14.45
C PHE A 612 -5.23 19.42 -13.16
N GLU A 613 -6.03 20.47 -13.09
CA GLU A 613 -6.13 21.35 -11.92
C GLU A 613 -7.55 21.32 -11.35
N ILE A 614 -7.62 21.14 -10.02
CA ILE A 614 -8.82 21.10 -9.22
C ILE A 614 -8.86 22.39 -8.38
N LYS A 615 -9.99 23.08 -8.34
CA LYS A 615 -10.19 24.23 -7.45
C LYS A 615 -10.76 23.78 -6.10
N ALA A 616 -10.36 24.48 -5.02
CA ALA A 616 -10.83 24.22 -3.67
C ALA A 616 -12.31 24.54 -3.48
#